data_5841242022d61f823a30be4f44bd4118
#
_entry.id   5841242022d61f823a30be4f44bd4118
#
_cell.length_a   1.000
_cell.length_b   1.000
_cell.length_c   1.000
_cell.angle_alpha   90.00
_cell.angle_beta   90.00
_cell.angle_gamma   90.00
#
_symmetry.space_group_name_H-M   'P 1'
#
loop_
_entity.id
_entity.type
_entity.pdbx_description
1 polymer ?
#
loop_
_entity_poly.entity_id
_entity_poly.type
_entity_poly.pdbx_seq_one_letter_code
_entity_poly.pdbx_strand_id
1 'polypeptide(L)'
;MESQYFLKIDAYAHISPPKYTDVLRKEYPGFYNQILGTCPPLFDMPERFRIMDLYPGVVQVLTVGPVPPLEAFADPEKSVDLAKLANDEMAELVAKYRDRFVAAIALLPMNNMDAAVEEAKRAIKDLGFRGIYVHSTINGKPLDSPEFLPLYERMSQYNLPIYIHPWRGDDVAEYPTEKTSKYMIASVFGWPYETTAAMTRLVFSGILEKYPNLKVVTHHCGGMVPYYEQRILQHYGSHERSGRASYPKDLPKSPIEYYKMFYNDTAIHGNTPALMLAYHFWGADHMVFGADMPLGDHYFGFRSYRQTINAIEAMDITGAEKKKIFADNALRLLRLPV
;
A
#
# COMPACT_ATOMS: atom_id res chain seq x y z
N MET A 1 -11.12 35.44 4.43
CA MET A 1 -11.51 34.04 4.53
C MET A 1 -10.31 33.30 5.08
N GLU A 2 -10.30 32.95 6.35
CA GLU A 2 -9.29 32.08 6.91
C GLU A 2 -9.40 30.73 6.19
N SER A 3 -8.36 30.35 5.44
CA SER A 3 -8.26 29.01 4.91
C SER A 3 -8.09 28.07 6.10
N GLN A 4 -9.17 27.46 6.54
CA GLN A 4 -9.09 26.36 7.48
C GLN A 4 -8.27 25.26 6.82
N TYR A 5 -7.00 25.15 7.23
CA TYR A 5 -6.15 24.03 6.80
C TYR A 5 -6.71 22.74 7.39
N PHE A 6 -7.54 22.06 6.62
CA PHE A 6 -8.02 20.75 7.04
C PHE A 6 -6.83 19.79 7.16
N LEU A 7 -6.85 19.00 8.24
CA LEU A 7 -5.93 17.88 8.41
C LEU A 7 -6.03 16.94 7.19
N LYS A 8 -4.89 16.60 6.62
CA LYS A 8 -4.74 15.61 5.55
C LYS A 8 -3.74 14.57 5.99
N ILE A 9 -4.17 13.33 6.12
CA ILE A 9 -3.32 12.22 6.54
C ILE A 9 -2.94 11.43 5.30
N ASP A 10 -1.70 11.64 4.82
CA ASP A 10 -1.13 10.78 3.78
C ASP A 10 -0.92 9.39 4.37
N ALA A 11 -1.88 8.51 4.11
CA ALA A 11 -1.92 7.17 4.68
C ALA A 11 -0.92 6.21 4.02
N TYR A 12 -0.23 6.64 2.96
CA TYR A 12 0.70 5.80 2.20
C TYR A 12 1.93 6.61 1.75
N ALA A 13 2.71 7.13 2.72
CA ALA A 13 3.90 7.93 2.45
C ALA A 13 5.17 7.07 2.55
N HIS A 14 5.85 6.91 1.41
CA HIS A 14 7.06 6.09 1.35
C HIS A 14 8.26 6.74 2.03
N ILE A 15 9.04 5.92 2.72
CA ILE A 15 10.30 6.29 3.37
C ILE A 15 11.31 5.14 3.24
N SER A 16 12.57 5.50 3.12
CA SER A 16 13.70 4.61 3.41
C SER A 16 14.43 5.21 4.62
N PRO A 17 14.20 4.69 5.84
CA PRO A 17 14.80 5.28 7.04
C PRO A 17 16.31 5.46 6.90
N PRO A 18 16.93 6.56 7.40
CA PRO A 18 18.33 6.90 7.11
C PRO A 18 19.34 5.80 7.44
N LYS A 19 19.30 5.19 8.62
CA LYS A 19 20.21 4.11 9.02
C LYS A 19 20.00 2.85 8.16
N TYR A 20 18.75 2.52 7.89
CA TYR A 20 18.38 1.43 6.97
C TYR A 20 18.93 1.71 5.56
N THR A 21 18.80 2.95 5.07
CA THR A 21 19.35 3.39 3.79
C THR A 21 20.88 3.27 3.74
N ASP A 22 21.58 3.59 4.83
CA ASP A 22 23.05 3.45 4.92
C ASP A 22 23.49 1.98 4.80
N VAL A 23 22.74 1.05 5.39
CA VAL A 23 22.99 -0.40 5.21
C VAL A 23 22.77 -0.80 3.76
N LEU A 24 21.64 -0.37 3.14
CA LEU A 24 21.36 -0.68 1.73
C LEU A 24 22.44 -0.10 0.80
N ARG A 25 22.92 1.12 1.05
CA ARG A 25 23.99 1.74 0.27
C ARG A 25 25.28 0.92 0.33
N LYS A 26 25.61 0.41 1.52
CA LYS A 26 26.86 -0.34 1.76
C LYS A 26 26.80 -1.78 1.22
N GLU A 27 25.70 -2.48 1.50
CA GLU A 27 25.60 -3.92 1.25
C GLU A 27 24.91 -4.25 -0.09
N TYR A 28 24.06 -3.33 -0.61
CA TYR A 28 23.30 -3.48 -1.85
C TYR A 28 23.43 -2.26 -2.78
N PRO A 29 24.68 -1.86 -3.15
CA PRO A 29 24.92 -0.58 -3.85
C PRO A 29 24.26 -0.49 -5.23
N GLY A 30 24.07 -1.61 -5.93
CA GLY A 30 23.37 -1.63 -7.22
C GLY A 30 21.92 -1.16 -7.08
N PHE A 31 21.21 -1.69 -6.12
CA PHE A 31 19.84 -1.32 -5.80
C PHE A 31 19.76 0.14 -5.31
N TYR A 32 20.64 0.54 -4.38
CA TYR A 32 20.68 1.90 -3.87
C TYR A 32 20.85 2.93 -5.00
N ASN A 33 21.83 2.71 -5.89
CA ASN A 33 22.12 3.67 -6.96
C ASN A 33 21.00 3.79 -8.00
N GLN A 34 20.25 2.72 -8.23
CA GLN A 34 19.18 2.71 -9.25
C GLN A 34 17.89 3.36 -8.75
N ILE A 35 17.58 3.24 -7.49
CA ILE A 35 16.26 3.62 -6.94
C ILE A 35 16.39 4.67 -5.84
N LEU A 36 16.99 4.30 -4.70
CA LEU A 36 17.00 5.16 -3.51
C LEU A 36 17.82 6.42 -3.70
N GLY A 37 19.03 6.29 -4.24
CA GLY A 37 19.97 7.41 -4.43
C GLY A 37 19.47 8.50 -5.36
N THR A 38 18.46 8.20 -6.17
CA THR A 38 17.84 9.16 -7.09
C THR A 38 16.70 9.98 -6.46
N CYS A 39 16.25 9.63 -5.24
CA CYS A 39 15.11 10.27 -4.59
C CYS A 39 15.43 10.68 -3.13
N PRO A 40 16.18 11.79 -2.92
CA PRO A 40 16.59 12.24 -1.59
C PRO A 40 15.49 12.31 -0.54
N PRO A 41 14.25 12.79 -0.81
CA PRO A 41 13.21 12.86 0.22
C PRO A 41 12.78 11.53 0.83
N LEU A 42 13.23 10.38 0.28
CA LEU A 42 13.05 9.08 0.91
C LEU A 42 13.83 8.93 2.21
N PHE A 43 15.03 9.49 2.29
CA PHE A 43 15.97 9.30 3.41
C PHE A 43 16.53 10.60 4.00
N ASP A 44 16.44 11.72 3.29
CA ASP A 44 16.84 13.05 3.73
C ASP A 44 15.65 13.76 4.38
N MET A 45 15.61 13.80 5.71
CA MET A 45 14.50 14.39 6.45
C MET A 45 14.36 15.90 6.26
N PRO A 46 15.44 16.72 6.25
CA PRO A 46 15.36 18.12 5.86
C PRO A 46 14.69 18.34 4.51
N GLU A 47 15.07 17.61 3.49
CA GLU A 47 14.49 17.72 2.15
C GLU A 47 13.01 17.27 2.15
N ARG A 48 12.68 16.19 2.86
CA ARG A 48 11.30 15.74 3.05
C ARG A 48 10.44 16.82 3.70
N PHE A 49 10.93 17.44 4.77
CA PHE A 49 10.19 18.48 5.48
C PHE A 49 10.03 19.75 4.64
N ARG A 50 11.04 20.11 3.84
CA ARG A 50 10.93 21.23 2.90
C ARG A 50 9.76 21.05 1.93
N ILE A 51 9.51 19.80 1.49
CA ILE A 51 8.35 19.50 0.65
C ILE A 51 7.05 19.58 1.46
N MET A 52 7.02 18.97 2.64
CA MET A 52 5.82 18.99 3.50
C MET A 52 5.39 20.41 3.88
N ASP A 53 6.34 21.32 4.11
CA ASP A 53 6.06 22.72 4.46
C ASP A 53 5.30 23.49 3.38
N LEU A 54 5.33 23.01 2.12
CA LEU A 54 4.55 23.58 1.04
C LEU A 54 3.07 23.19 1.08
N TYR A 55 2.71 22.20 1.93
CA TYR A 55 1.37 21.64 2.04
C TYR A 55 0.89 21.62 3.49
N PRO A 56 0.56 22.80 4.07
CA PRO A 56 0.13 22.90 5.46
C PRO A 56 -1.06 21.98 5.78
N GLY A 57 -1.00 21.33 6.93
CA GLY A 57 -2.00 20.36 7.38
C GLY A 57 -1.80 18.93 6.87
N VAL A 58 -0.78 18.68 6.04
CA VAL A 58 -0.41 17.31 5.66
C VAL A 58 0.49 16.70 6.73
N VAL A 59 0.08 15.52 7.21
CA VAL A 59 0.88 14.62 8.06
C VAL A 59 0.96 13.25 7.41
N GLN A 60 1.92 12.42 7.79
CA GLN A 60 2.22 11.17 7.10
C GLN A 60 2.12 9.96 8.00
N VAL A 61 1.66 8.85 7.42
CA VAL A 61 1.84 7.49 7.90
C VAL A 61 2.99 6.88 7.10
N LEU A 62 4.06 6.50 7.78
CA LEU A 62 5.28 6.02 7.14
C LEU A 62 5.13 4.57 6.67
N THR A 63 5.46 4.32 5.41
CA THR A 63 5.60 2.97 4.82
C THR A 63 6.97 2.84 4.17
N VAL A 64 7.67 1.71 4.37
CA VAL A 64 8.96 1.52 3.68
C VAL A 64 8.73 1.38 2.18
N GLY A 65 9.50 2.11 1.37
CA GLY A 65 9.45 2.03 -0.10
C GLY A 65 10.28 3.12 -0.79
N PRO A 66 10.47 3.06 -2.11
CA PRO A 66 10.25 1.91 -2.98
C PRO A 66 11.46 0.97 -2.85
N VAL A 67 11.24 -0.15 -2.27
CA VAL A 67 12.27 -1.17 -2.18
C VAL A 67 11.70 -2.46 -2.76
N PRO A 68 12.50 -3.26 -3.47
CA PRO A 68 12.10 -4.64 -3.73
C PRO A 68 11.73 -5.31 -2.41
N PRO A 69 10.86 -6.32 -2.43
CA PRO A 69 10.63 -7.15 -1.26
C PRO A 69 11.95 -7.60 -0.65
N LEU A 70 12.08 -7.63 0.68
CA LEU A 70 13.31 -8.06 1.36
C LEU A 70 13.77 -9.42 0.83
N GLU A 71 12.85 -10.32 0.59
CA GLU A 71 13.08 -11.65 0.05
C GLU A 71 13.67 -11.68 -1.38
N ALA A 72 13.63 -10.57 -2.11
CA ALA A 72 14.21 -10.47 -3.43
C ALA A 72 15.73 -10.24 -3.41
N PHE A 73 16.29 -9.81 -2.27
CA PHE A 73 17.71 -9.46 -2.19
C PHE A 73 18.41 -9.89 -0.90
N ALA A 74 17.67 -10.33 0.12
CA ALA A 74 18.20 -10.74 1.40
C ALA A 74 17.76 -12.18 1.75
N ASP A 75 18.66 -12.96 2.38
CA ASP A 75 18.31 -14.24 2.95
C ASP A 75 17.35 -14.06 4.16
N PRO A 76 16.74 -15.14 4.67
CA PRO A 76 15.76 -15.05 5.76
C PRO A 76 16.28 -14.41 7.05
N GLU A 77 17.54 -14.66 7.44
CA GLU A 77 18.13 -14.08 8.67
C GLU A 77 18.38 -12.58 8.47
N LYS A 78 18.98 -12.21 7.34
CA LYS A 78 19.24 -10.82 6.99
C LYS A 78 17.94 -10.02 6.82
N SER A 79 16.91 -10.63 6.29
CA SER A 79 15.58 -10.00 6.17
C SER A 79 15.01 -9.63 7.54
N VAL A 80 15.20 -10.47 8.56
CA VAL A 80 14.78 -10.18 9.94
C VAL A 80 15.51 -8.95 10.49
N ASP A 81 16.83 -8.89 10.32
CA ASP A 81 17.64 -7.77 10.79
C ASP A 81 17.26 -6.47 10.10
N LEU A 82 17.08 -6.50 8.78
CA LEU A 82 16.69 -5.35 7.98
C LEU A 82 15.28 -4.85 8.33
N ALA A 83 14.34 -5.76 8.51
CA ALA A 83 12.97 -5.40 8.92
C ALA A 83 12.96 -4.72 10.30
N LYS A 84 13.65 -5.30 11.28
CA LYS A 84 13.78 -4.71 12.62
C LYS A 84 14.44 -3.33 12.58
N LEU A 85 15.56 -3.20 11.86
CA LEU A 85 16.25 -1.92 11.71
C LEU A 85 15.34 -0.84 11.13
N ALA A 86 14.63 -1.14 10.05
CA ALA A 86 13.71 -0.19 9.43
C ALA A 86 12.56 0.20 10.37
N ASN A 87 11.97 -0.79 11.06
CA ASN A 87 10.85 -0.55 11.97
C ASN A 87 11.28 0.24 13.20
N ASP A 88 12.42 -0.09 13.82
CA ASP A 88 12.94 0.65 14.97
C ASP A 88 13.19 2.10 14.63
N GLU A 89 13.81 2.36 13.47
CA GLU A 89 14.08 3.72 13.02
C GLU A 89 12.81 4.49 12.65
N MET A 90 11.82 3.84 12.00
CA MET A 90 10.52 4.48 11.77
C MET A 90 9.82 4.85 13.09
N ALA A 91 9.91 4.00 14.11
CA ALA A 91 9.37 4.31 15.45
C ALA A 91 10.09 5.51 16.09
N GLU A 92 11.41 5.58 15.99
CA GLU A 92 12.20 6.75 16.43
C GLU A 92 11.78 8.03 15.70
N LEU A 93 11.56 7.96 14.38
CA LEU A 93 11.13 9.11 13.57
C LEU A 93 9.72 9.58 13.95
N VAL A 94 8.76 8.68 14.12
CA VAL A 94 7.41 9.01 14.58
C VAL A 94 7.44 9.64 15.98
N ALA A 95 8.24 9.08 16.90
CA ALA A 95 8.37 9.63 18.25
C ALA A 95 9.00 11.03 18.26
N LYS A 96 9.97 11.28 17.38
CA LYS A 96 10.73 12.55 17.29
C LYS A 96 9.95 13.66 16.58
N TYR A 97 9.19 13.32 15.53
CA TYR A 97 8.54 14.30 14.64
C TYR A 97 7.02 14.10 14.62
N ARG A 98 6.39 14.15 15.79
CA ARG A 98 4.95 13.86 15.97
C ARG A 98 4.01 14.82 15.24
N ASP A 99 4.49 16.00 14.91
CA ASP A 99 3.79 17.00 14.10
C ASP A 99 3.85 16.71 12.59
N ARG A 100 4.69 15.77 12.19
CA ARG A 100 4.91 15.37 10.78
C ARG A 100 4.47 13.93 10.52
N PHE A 101 4.80 13.02 11.43
CA PHE A 101 4.57 11.58 11.31
C PHE A 101 3.62 11.11 12.41
N VAL A 102 2.45 10.63 12.01
CA VAL A 102 1.39 10.26 12.96
C VAL A 102 1.34 8.75 13.25
N ALA A 103 1.94 7.93 12.39
CA ALA A 103 2.05 6.48 12.56
C ALA A 103 3.09 5.91 11.59
N ALA A 104 3.36 4.61 11.75
CA ALA A 104 4.10 3.81 10.78
C ALA A 104 3.41 2.45 10.56
N ILE A 105 3.71 1.83 9.41
CA ILE A 105 3.26 0.52 8.97
C ILE A 105 4.49 -0.38 8.89
N ALA A 106 4.44 -1.55 9.53
CA ALA A 106 5.60 -2.40 9.74
C ALA A 106 6.04 -3.12 8.45
N LEU A 107 7.31 -3.02 8.13
CA LEU A 107 7.99 -3.89 7.18
C LEU A 107 8.19 -5.28 7.82
N LEU A 108 7.92 -6.35 7.07
CA LEU A 108 8.03 -7.71 7.58
C LEU A 108 9.03 -8.56 6.78
N PRO A 109 9.77 -9.49 7.42
CA PRO A 109 10.64 -10.44 6.76
C PRO A 109 9.84 -11.62 6.20
N MET A 110 9.11 -11.41 5.08
CA MET A 110 8.11 -12.35 4.57
C MET A 110 8.68 -13.68 4.05
N ASN A 111 9.99 -13.80 3.87
CA ASN A 111 10.69 -15.08 3.60
C ASN A 111 10.99 -15.90 4.86
N ASN A 112 10.53 -15.43 6.04
CA ASN A 112 10.59 -16.13 7.32
C ASN A 112 9.30 -15.89 8.08
N MET A 113 8.30 -16.74 7.88
CA MET A 113 6.94 -16.50 8.40
C MET A 113 6.84 -16.42 9.92
N ASP A 114 7.60 -17.26 10.65
CA ASP A 114 7.61 -17.20 12.11
C ASP A 114 8.14 -15.85 12.59
N ALA A 115 9.24 -15.39 12.01
CA ALA A 115 9.80 -14.09 12.31
C ALA A 115 8.87 -12.95 11.87
N ALA A 116 8.17 -13.08 10.72
CA ALA A 116 7.22 -12.09 10.25
C ALA A 116 6.04 -11.90 11.21
N VAL A 117 5.48 -12.99 11.75
CA VAL A 117 4.39 -12.95 12.74
C VAL A 117 4.86 -12.32 14.06
N GLU A 118 6.05 -12.68 14.54
CA GLU A 118 6.62 -12.09 15.77
C GLU A 118 6.99 -10.61 15.57
N GLU A 119 7.54 -10.23 14.42
CA GLU A 119 7.82 -8.83 14.11
C GLU A 119 6.54 -7.99 13.96
N ALA A 120 5.50 -8.53 13.35
CA ALA A 120 4.19 -7.86 13.30
C ALA A 120 3.63 -7.61 14.71
N LYS A 121 3.78 -8.60 15.61
CA LYS A 121 3.39 -8.45 17.01
C LYS A 121 4.23 -7.38 17.71
N ARG A 122 5.56 -7.44 17.59
CA ARG A 122 6.48 -6.46 18.18
C ARG A 122 6.17 -5.04 17.69
N ALA A 123 6.06 -4.87 16.39
CA ALA A 123 5.79 -3.57 15.79
C ALA A 123 4.48 -2.96 16.30
N ILE A 124 3.41 -3.75 16.39
CA ILE A 124 2.10 -3.26 16.84
C ILE A 124 2.06 -3.03 18.35
N LYS A 125 2.61 -3.96 19.15
CA LYS A 125 2.47 -3.92 20.61
C LYS A 125 3.52 -3.05 21.30
N ASP A 126 4.76 -3.12 20.83
CA ASP A 126 5.89 -2.49 21.50
C ASP A 126 6.28 -1.16 20.83
N LEU A 127 6.20 -1.08 19.49
CA LEU A 127 6.52 0.14 18.74
C LEU A 127 5.29 1.01 18.42
N GLY A 128 4.06 0.53 18.63
CA GLY A 128 2.84 1.30 18.42
C GLY A 128 2.42 1.46 16.96
N PHE A 129 2.91 0.61 16.06
CA PHE A 129 2.58 0.65 14.63
C PHE A 129 1.10 0.36 14.39
N ARG A 130 0.58 0.84 13.27
CA ARG A 130 -0.86 0.84 12.97
C ARG A 130 -1.24 -0.07 11.80
N GLY A 131 -0.38 -0.99 11.44
CA GLY A 131 -0.60 -1.98 10.40
C GLY A 131 0.70 -2.63 9.99
N ILE A 132 0.62 -3.50 9.00
CA ILE A 132 1.76 -4.18 8.39
C ILE A 132 1.76 -3.96 6.88
N TYR A 133 2.94 -4.06 6.28
CA TYR A 133 3.18 -3.88 4.86
C TYR A 133 3.64 -5.19 4.23
N VAL A 134 3.01 -5.59 3.13
CA VAL A 134 3.37 -6.76 2.34
C VAL A 134 3.33 -6.41 0.84
N HIS A 135 4.04 -7.16 0.03
CA HIS A 135 3.93 -7.04 -1.43
C HIS A 135 2.83 -7.96 -1.99
N SER A 136 2.40 -7.69 -3.22
CA SER A 136 1.36 -8.46 -3.93
C SER A 136 1.73 -9.93 -4.16
N THR A 137 3.02 -10.24 -4.09
CA THR A 137 3.59 -11.59 -4.20
C THR A 137 4.80 -11.70 -3.27
N ILE A 138 5.02 -12.87 -2.71
CA ILE A 138 6.14 -13.17 -1.81
C ILE A 138 6.96 -14.32 -2.41
N ASN A 139 8.16 -14.05 -2.91
CA ASN A 139 8.97 -15.05 -3.64
C ASN A 139 8.17 -15.76 -4.76
N GLY A 140 7.34 -14.99 -5.50
CA GLY A 140 6.48 -15.54 -6.54
C GLY A 140 5.25 -16.29 -6.04
N LYS A 141 5.05 -16.44 -4.72
CA LYS A 141 3.87 -17.05 -4.15
C LYS A 141 2.74 -16.03 -4.00
N PRO A 142 1.51 -16.41 -4.35
CA PRO A 142 0.35 -15.53 -4.19
C PRO A 142 -0.04 -15.37 -2.72
N LEU A 143 -0.66 -14.26 -2.38
CA LEU A 143 -1.02 -13.92 -1.00
C LEU A 143 -2.05 -14.87 -0.35
N ASP A 144 -2.77 -15.67 -1.12
CA ASP A 144 -3.67 -16.70 -0.59
C ASP A 144 -2.98 -18.04 -0.29
N SER A 145 -1.64 -18.12 -0.36
CA SER A 145 -0.90 -19.31 0.04
C SER A 145 -1.12 -19.62 1.53
N PRO A 146 -1.35 -20.90 1.91
CA PRO A 146 -1.70 -21.29 3.27
C PRO A 146 -0.71 -20.83 4.34
N GLU A 147 0.54 -20.69 4.00
CA GLU A 147 1.61 -20.24 4.92
C GLU A 147 1.40 -18.82 5.45
N PHE A 148 0.63 -17.97 4.75
CA PHE A 148 0.35 -16.59 5.18
C PHE A 148 -0.88 -16.49 6.11
N LEU A 149 -1.67 -17.55 6.28
CA LEU A 149 -2.87 -17.55 7.13
C LEU A 149 -2.62 -17.11 8.59
N PRO A 150 -1.50 -17.49 9.24
CA PRO A 150 -1.21 -17.02 10.61
C PRO A 150 -1.13 -15.50 10.71
N LEU A 151 -0.62 -14.83 9.67
CA LEU A 151 -0.54 -13.37 9.64
C LEU A 151 -1.94 -12.73 9.50
N TYR A 152 -2.81 -13.28 8.65
CA TYR A 152 -4.19 -12.80 8.49
C TYR A 152 -5.00 -12.98 9.77
N GLU A 153 -4.87 -14.12 10.43
CA GLU A 153 -5.50 -14.35 11.72
C GLU A 153 -5.07 -13.31 12.75
N ARG A 154 -3.77 -13.06 12.86
CA ARG A 154 -3.21 -12.09 13.79
C ARG A 154 -3.69 -10.66 13.50
N MET A 155 -3.68 -10.26 12.23
CA MET A 155 -4.11 -8.92 11.85
C MET A 155 -5.62 -8.71 12.02
N SER A 156 -6.42 -9.74 11.77
CA SER A 156 -7.86 -9.72 12.06
C SER A 156 -8.13 -9.52 13.56
N GLN A 157 -7.36 -10.20 14.44
CA GLN A 157 -7.45 -10.04 15.90
C GLN A 157 -7.03 -8.64 16.36
N TYR A 158 -5.99 -8.06 15.77
CA TYR A 158 -5.57 -6.68 16.07
C TYR A 158 -6.54 -5.64 15.54
N ASN A 159 -7.38 -5.99 14.58
CA ASN A 159 -8.28 -5.08 13.87
C ASN A 159 -7.52 -3.87 13.28
N LEU A 160 -6.35 -4.14 12.72
CA LEU A 160 -5.46 -3.20 12.04
C LEU A 160 -5.22 -3.65 10.60
N PRO A 161 -4.92 -2.74 9.66
CA PRO A 161 -4.84 -3.07 8.25
C PRO A 161 -3.53 -3.76 7.84
N ILE A 162 -3.66 -4.52 6.74
CA ILE A 162 -2.56 -4.97 5.91
C ILE A 162 -2.50 -4.04 4.69
N TYR A 163 -1.33 -3.46 4.45
CA TYR A 163 -1.05 -2.64 3.28
C TYR A 163 -0.42 -3.52 2.20
N ILE A 164 -1.00 -3.54 1.02
CA ILE A 164 -0.49 -4.30 -0.12
C ILE A 164 0.11 -3.32 -1.12
N HIS A 165 1.41 -3.46 -1.37
CA HIS A 165 2.11 -2.77 -2.46
C HIS A 165 2.29 -3.73 -3.64
N PRO A 166 2.03 -3.32 -4.87
CA PRO A 166 2.32 -4.14 -6.03
C PRO A 166 3.82 -4.39 -6.17
N TRP A 167 4.17 -5.59 -6.60
CA TRP A 167 5.53 -5.92 -6.98
C TRP A 167 5.56 -6.73 -8.29
N ARG A 168 6.27 -6.21 -9.25
CA ARG A 168 6.64 -6.88 -10.49
C ARG A 168 8.00 -6.33 -10.89
N GLY A 169 9.01 -7.18 -10.92
CA GLY A 169 10.35 -6.82 -11.34
C GLY A 169 10.45 -6.68 -12.87
N ASP A 170 11.45 -5.95 -13.32
CA ASP A 170 11.76 -5.78 -14.75
C ASP A 170 12.21 -7.11 -15.42
N ASP A 171 12.57 -8.11 -14.64
CA ASP A 171 12.89 -9.47 -15.09
C ASP A 171 11.66 -10.29 -15.53
N VAL A 172 10.46 -9.78 -15.26
CA VAL A 172 9.19 -10.38 -15.70
C VAL A 172 8.75 -9.75 -17.03
N ALA A 173 9.30 -10.26 -18.14
CA ALA A 173 8.95 -9.78 -19.47
C ALA A 173 7.49 -10.05 -19.86
N GLU A 174 6.90 -9.18 -20.68
CA GLU A 174 5.54 -9.34 -21.21
C GLU A 174 5.44 -10.43 -22.28
N TYR A 175 6.53 -10.69 -23.00
CA TYR A 175 6.57 -11.66 -24.07
C TYR A 175 7.62 -12.74 -23.77
N PRO A 176 7.32 -14.04 -24.01
CA PRO A 176 8.27 -15.15 -23.73
C PRO A 176 9.58 -15.08 -24.54
N THR A 177 9.62 -14.30 -25.60
CA THR A 177 10.82 -14.09 -26.43
C THR A 177 11.76 -13.02 -25.89
N GLU A 178 11.36 -12.31 -24.84
CA GLU A 178 12.11 -11.24 -24.21
C GLU A 178 12.64 -11.68 -22.84
N LYS A 179 13.71 -11.04 -22.37
CA LYS A 179 14.32 -11.36 -21.08
C LYS A 179 13.89 -10.37 -19.97
N THR A 180 13.47 -9.18 -20.37
CA THR A 180 13.12 -8.10 -19.45
C THR A 180 11.93 -7.34 -19.99
N SER A 181 11.15 -6.76 -19.09
CA SER A 181 10.10 -5.80 -19.40
C SER A 181 10.69 -4.56 -20.08
N LYS A 182 9.95 -3.98 -21.01
CA LYS A 182 10.37 -2.78 -21.75
C LYS A 182 9.38 -1.65 -21.56
N TYR A 183 9.86 -0.42 -21.85
CA TYR A 183 9.01 0.78 -21.88
C TYR A 183 8.26 1.05 -20.57
N MET A 184 8.82 0.62 -19.44
CA MET A 184 8.20 0.70 -18.11
C MET A 184 6.83 -0.01 -18.00
N ILE A 185 6.56 -1.01 -18.84
CA ILE A 185 5.28 -1.74 -18.81
C ILE A 185 5.09 -2.41 -17.44
N ALA A 186 6.17 -2.94 -16.84
CA ALA A 186 6.11 -3.56 -15.52
C ALA A 186 5.53 -2.63 -14.45
N SER A 187 5.94 -1.37 -14.41
CA SER A 187 5.45 -0.41 -13.41
C SER A 187 4.13 0.25 -13.82
N VAL A 188 3.98 0.67 -15.09
CA VAL A 188 2.80 1.43 -15.55
C VAL A 188 1.54 0.57 -15.59
N PHE A 189 1.64 -0.66 -16.07
CA PHE A 189 0.50 -1.57 -16.25
C PHE A 189 0.61 -2.84 -15.40
N GLY A 190 1.83 -3.33 -15.19
CA GLY A 190 2.07 -4.54 -14.41
C GLY A 190 1.72 -4.35 -12.94
N TRP A 191 2.11 -3.26 -12.31
CA TRP A 191 1.78 -3.01 -10.90
C TRP A 191 0.28 -2.91 -10.63
N PRO A 192 -0.54 -2.16 -11.40
CA PRO A 192 -2.00 -2.22 -11.26
C PRO A 192 -2.58 -3.62 -11.49
N TYR A 193 -1.99 -4.41 -12.40
CA TYR A 193 -2.36 -5.79 -12.60
C TYR A 193 -2.05 -6.66 -11.37
N GLU A 194 -0.84 -6.53 -10.79
CA GLU A 194 -0.44 -7.29 -9.59
C GLU A 194 -1.32 -6.97 -8.38
N THR A 195 -1.68 -5.69 -8.18
CA THR A 195 -2.67 -5.29 -7.17
C THR A 195 -4.00 -6.00 -7.41
N THR A 196 -4.50 -5.97 -8.64
CA THR A 196 -5.76 -6.61 -9.03
C THR A 196 -5.72 -8.12 -8.83
N ALA A 197 -4.61 -8.77 -9.20
CA ALA A 197 -4.41 -10.21 -9.03
C ALA A 197 -4.39 -10.60 -7.54
N ALA A 198 -3.66 -9.85 -6.70
CA ALA A 198 -3.61 -10.08 -5.26
C ALA A 198 -5.00 -9.92 -4.61
N MET A 199 -5.74 -8.87 -4.94
CA MET A 199 -7.13 -8.69 -4.48
C MET A 199 -8.01 -9.86 -4.89
N THR A 200 -7.92 -10.27 -6.16
CA THR A 200 -8.70 -11.39 -6.72
C THR A 200 -8.42 -12.70 -5.99
N ARG A 201 -7.14 -12.97 -5.71
CA ARG A 201 -6.72 -14.16 -4.96
C ARG A 201 -7.30 -14.16 -3.54
N LEU A 202 -7.24 -13.03 -2.82
CA LEU A 202 -7.81 -12.91 -1.47
C LEU A 202 -9.34 -13.05 -1.46
N VAL A 203 -10.04 -12.54 -2.47
CA VAL A 203 -11.49 -12.70 -2.60
C VAL A 203 -11.87 -14.15 -2.81
N PHE A 204 -11.28 -14.81 -3.82
CA PHE A 204 -11.72 -16.14 -4.23
C PHE A 204 -11.16 -17.29 -3.38
N SER A 205 -10.13 -17.04 -2.57
CA SER A 205 -9.63 -18.01 -1.58
C SER A 205 -10.52 -18.18 -0.34
N GLY A 206 -11.51 -17.28 -0.16
CA GLY A 206 -12.37 -17.26 1.03
C GLY A 206 -11.70 -16.67 2.28
N ILE A 207 -10.50 -16.08 2.17
CA ILE A 207 -9.80 -15.46 3.30
C ILE A 207 -10.63 -14.35 3.93
N LEU A 208 -11.28 -13.51 3.12
CA LEU A 208 -12.11 -12.41 3.62
C LEU A 208 -13.40 -12.90 4.30
N GLU A 209 -13.92 -14.06 3.91
CA GLU A 209 -15.03 -14.70 4.61
C GLU A 209 -14.58 -15.32 5.93
N LYS A 210 -13.41 -15.99 5.92
CA LYS A 210 -12.83 -16.58 7.12
C LYS A 210 -12.42 -15.54 8.18
N TYR A 211 -11.98 -14.38 7.73
CA TYR A 211 -11.52 -13.28 8.58
C TYR A 211 -12.29 -11.98 8.26
N PRO A 212 -13.57 -11.85 8.63
CA PRO A 212 -14.42 -10.73 8.23
C PRO A 212 -13.99 -9.37 8.80
N ASN A 213 -13.14 -9.35 9.83
CA ASN A 213 -12.55 -8.14 10.40
C ASN A 213 -11.20 -7.76 9.75
N LEU A 214 -10.70 -8.57 8.81
CA LEU A 214 -9.46 -8.29 8.12
C LEU A 214 -9.63 -7.03 7.26
N LYS A 215 -8.75 -6.06 7.47
CA LYS A 215 -8.71 -4.82 6.72
C LYS A 215 -7.53 -4.86 5.78
N VAL A 216 -7.75 -4.55 4.53
CA VAL A 216 -6.69 -4.51 3.51
C VAL A 216 -6.73 -3.17 2.80
N VAL A 217 -5.58 -2.51 2.75
CA VAL A 217 -5.37 -1.26 1.99
C VAL A 217 -4.56 -1.60 0.76
N THR A 218 -5.07 -1.25 -0.41
CA THR A 218 -4.36 -1.44 -1.68
C THR A 218 -3.82 -0.13 -2.22
N HIS A 219 -2.65 -0.18 -2.83
CA HIS A 219 -1.99 0.96 -3.44
C HIS A 219 -2.51 1.21 -4.87
N HIS A 220 -2.29 2.42 -5.39
CA HIS A 220 -2.69 2.87 -6.73
C HIS A 220 -4.19 2.70 -6.99
N CYS A 221 -5.00 3.17 -6.04
CA CYS A 221 -6.47 3.27 -6.17
C CYS A 221 -7.13 1.92 -6.51
N GLY A 222 -6.63 0.79 -5.93
CA GLY A 222 -7.19 -0.54 -6.14
C GLY A 222 -6.95 -1.16 -7.52
N GLY A 223 -5.94 -0.66 -8.23
CA GLY A 223 -5.52 -1.21 -9.51
C GLY A 223 -6.60 -1.12 -10.59
N MET A 224 -6.95 -2.25 -11.20
CA MET A 224 -7.91 -2.30 -12.32
C MET A 224 -9.35 -2.63 -11.87
N VAL A 225 -9.56 -2.93 -10.58
CA VAL A 225 -10.85 -3.46 -10.10
C VAL A 225 -12.03 -2.55 -10.42
N PRO A 226 -12.02 -1.22 -10.16
CA PRO A 226 -13.16 -0.37 -10.44
C PRO A 226 -13.52 -0.32 -11.93
N TYR A 227 -12.51 -0.30 -12.78
CA TYR A 227 -12.70 -0.24 -14.23
C TYR A 227 -13.35 -1.52 -14.79
N TYR A 228 -13.10 -2.68 -14.16
CA TYR A 228 -13.57 -3.98 -14.63
C TYR A 228 -14.77 -4.54 -13.85
N GLU A 229 -15.50 -3.74 -13.05
CA GLU A 229 -16.64 -4.20 -12.25
C GLU A 229 -17.60 -5.09 -13.04
N GLN A 230 -18.09 -4.62 -14.18
CA GLN A 230 -19.05 -5.37 -15.01
C GLN A 230 -18.44 -6.61 -15.64
N ARG A 231 -17.15 -6.54 -16.00
CA ARG A 231 -16.42 -7.71 -16.52
C ARG A 231 -16.25 -8.79 -15.44
N ILE A 232 -15.95 -8.38 -14.20
CA ILE A 232 -15.86 -9.28 -13.04
C ILE A 232 -17.21 -9.99 -12.84
N LEU A 233 -18.30 -9.24 -12.74
CA LEU A 233 -19.66 -9.77 -12.57
C LEU A 233 -20.02 -10.77 -13.69
N GLN A 234 -19.78 -10.37 -14.94
CA GLN A 234 -20.14 -11.20 -16.09
C GLN A 234 -19.33 -12.50 -16.16
N HIS A 235 -18.02 -12.41 -15.98
CA HIS A 235 -17.16 -13.60 -16.13
C HIS A 235 -17.37 -14.58 -14.99
N TYR A 236 -17.40 -14.13 -13.75
CA TYR A 236 -17.60 -15.03 -12.61
C TYR A 236 -19.02 -15.60 -12.58
N GLY A 237 -20.06 -14.81 -12.85
CA GLY A 237 -21.44 -15.30 -12.94
C GLY A 237 -21.72 -16.26 -14.11
N SER A 238 -20.98 -16.16 -15.23
CA SER A 238 -21.14 -17.07 -16.36
C SER A 238 -20.34 -18.39 -16.20
N HIS A 239 -19.20 -18.35 -15.53
CA HIS A 239 -18.36 -19.52 -15.32
C HIS A 239 -18.96 -20.50 -14.31
N GLU A 240 -19.74 -20.03 -13.36
CA GLU A 240 -20.54 -20.85 -12.46
C GLU A 240 -21.44 -21.81 -13.24
N ARG A 241 -22.06 -21.34 -14.33
CA ARG A 241 -22.91 -22.14 -15.23
C ARG A 241 -22.14 -23.08 -16.14
N SER A 242 -20.89 -22.76 -16.49
CA SER A 242 -20.09 -23.55 -17.43
C SER A 242 -19.22 -24.61 -16.76
N GLY A 243 -19.13 -24.66 -15.44
CA GLY A 243 -18.27 -25.57 -14.69
C GLY A 243 -16.77 -25.33 -14.88
N ARG A 244 -16.37 -24.20 -15.49
CA ARG A 244 -14.96 -23.83 -15.75
C ARG A 244 -14.32 -23.03 -14.63
N ALA A 245 -15.10 -22.64 -13.62
CA ALA A 245 -14.59 -21.83 -12.53
C ALA A 245 -13.70 -22.68 -11.61
N SER A 246 -12.51 -22.19 -11.35
CA SER A 246 -11.57 -22.74 -10.38
C SER A 246 -11.62 -22.03 -9.02
N TYR A 247 -12.70 -21.32 -8.71
CA TYR A 247 -12.90 -20.65 -7.43
C TYR A 247 -13.89 -21.44 -6.54
N PRO A 248 -13.84 -21.25 -5.21
CA PRO A 248 -14.79 -21.88 -4.31
C PRO A 248 -16.23 -21.56 -4.70
N LYS A 249 -17.04 -22.60 -4.91
CA LYS A 249 -18.46 -22.45 -5.29
C LYS A 249 -19.33 -21.89 -4.15
N ASP A 250 -18.76 -21.79 -2.95
CA ASP A 250 -19.50 -21.58 -1.71
C ASP A 250 -19.22 -20.21 -1.06
N LEU A 251 -18.79 -19.21 -1.84
CA LEU A 251 -18.72 -17.85 -1.30
C LEU A 251 -20.17 -17.35 -1.05
N PRO A 252 -20.55 -17.03 0.21
CA PRO A 252 -21.94 -16.67 0.54
C PRO A 252 -22.37 -15.32 -0.01
N LYS A 253 -21.43 -14.49 -0.44
CA LYS A 253 -21.69 -13.16 -1.04
C LYS A 253 -21.18 -13.08 -2.47
N SER A 254 -21.72 -12.11 -3.22
CA SER A 254 -21.17 -11.79 -4.54
C SER A 254 -19.68 -11.42 -4.45
N PRO A 255 -18.83 -11.82 -5.41
CA PRO A 255 -17.45 -11.38 -5.45
C PRO A 255 -17.26 -9.86 -5.30
N ILE A 256 -18.15 -9.06 -5.89
CA ILE A 256 -18.11 -7.59 -5.78
C ILE A 256 -18.25 -7.11 -4.34
N GLU A 257 -19.06 -7.78 -3.53
CA GLU A 257 -19.20 -7.40 -2.11
C GLU A 257 -17.89 -7.60 -1.35
N TYR A 258 -17.10 -8.64 -1.68
CA TYR A 258 -15.77 -8.82 -1.11
C TYR A 258 -14.76 -7.79 -1.62
N TYR A 259 -14.79 -7.45 -2.91
CA TYR A 259 -13.94 -6.37 -3.44
C TYR A 259 -14.25 -5.03 -2.76
N LYS A 260 -15.50 -4.77 -2.39
CA LYS A 260 -15.91 -3.56 -1.66
C LYS A 260 -15.45 -3.53 -0.21
N MET A 261 -14.93 -4.62 0.35
CA MET A 261 -14.32 -4.64 1.69
C MET A 261 -12.92 -4.01 1.73
N PHE A 262 -12.25 -3.89 0.59
CA PHE A 262 -10.92 -3.26 0.53
C PHE A 262 -10.99 -1.76 0.74
N TYR A 263 -9.95 -1.23 1.36
CA TYR A 263 -9.64 0.20 1.36
C TYR A 263 -8.62 0.49 0.27
N ASN A 264 -8.66 1.70 -0.28
CA ASN A 264 -7.81 2.10 -1.39
C ASN A 264 -7.28 3.50 -1.14
N ASP A 265 -6.03 3.73 -1.52
CA ASP A 265 -5.49 5.08 -1.52
C ASP A 265 -5.95 5.90 -2.74
N THR A 266 -5.42 7.12 -2.85
CA THR A 266 -5.70 8.04 -3.96
C THR A 266 -4.49 8.27 -4.85
N ALA A 267 -3.49 7.37 -4.79
CA ALA A 267 -2.24 7.50 -5.55
C ALA A 267 -2.44 7.13 -7.03
N ILE A 268 -3.08 8.02 -7.77
CA ILE A 268 -3.37 7.85 -9.22
C ILE A 268 -2.93 9.09 -10.02
N HIS A 269 -1.82 9.71 -9.61
CA HIS A 269 -1.16 10.82 -10.30
C HIS A 269 -2.09 11.99 -10.68
N GLY A 270 -3.07 12.29 -9.82
CA GLY A 270 -3.96 13.44 -10.03
C GLY A 270 -5.08 13.22 -11.04
N ASN A 271 -5.44 11.97 -11.36
CA ASN A 271 -6.49 11.64 -12.31
C ASN A 271 -7.88 11.67 -11.64
N THR A 272 -8.55 12.83 -11.62
CA THR A 272 -9.90 12.99 -11.04
C THR A 272 -10.96 12.04 -11.64
N PRO A 273 -11.06 11.81 -12.96
CA PRO A 273 -11.96 10.79 -13.51
C PRO A 273 -11.75 9.40 -12.93
N ALA A 274 -10.50 8.97 -12.72
CA ALA A 274 -10.21 7.68 -12.11
C ALA A 274 -10.61 7.64 -10.61
N LEU A 275 -10.39 8.73 -9.87
CA LEU A 275 -10.87 8.86 -8.49
C LEU A 275 -12.40 8.79 -8.40
N MET A 276 -13.12 9.43 -9.35
CA MET A 276 -14.58 9.34 -9.41
C MET A 276 -15.05 7.90 -9.72
N LEU A 277 -14.36 7.18 -10.60
CA LEU A 277 -14.65 5.77 -10.87
C LEU A 277 -14.45 4.91 -9.59
N ALA A 278 -13.36 5.12 -8.87
CA ALA A 278 -13.09 4.46 -7.61
C ALA A 278 -14.15 4.81 -6.54
N TYR A 279 -14.53 6.08 -6.44
CA TYR A 279 -15.59 6.54 -5.54
C TYR A 279 -16.93 5.86 -5.84
N HIS A 280 -17.32 5.72 -7.10
CA HIS A 280 -18.56 5.02 -7.48
C HIS A 280 -18.51 3.53 -7.10
N PHE A 281 -17.33 2.92 -7.13
CA PHE A 281 -17.19 1.52 -6.78
C PHE A 281 -17.15 1.30 -5.26
N TRP A 282 -16.30 2.03 -4.52
CA TRP A 282 -16.07 1.80 -3.08
C TRP A 282 -16.79 2.77 -2.14
N GLY A 283 -17.25 3.91 -2.63
CA GLY A 283 -17.75 5.00 -1.79
C GLY A 283 -16.61 5.73 -1.05
N ALA A 284 -16.93 6.92 -0.53
CA ALA A 284 -15.96 7.74 0.20
C ALA A 284 -15.36 7.03 1.42
N ASP A 285 -16.10 6.15 2.09
CA ASP A 285 -15.71 5.52 3.36
C ASP A 285 -14.57 4.51 3.24
N HIS A 286 -14.27 4.05 2.03
CA HIS A 286 -13.20 3.09 1.73
C HIS A 286 -12.03 3.69 0.94
N MET A 287 -11.98 5.02 0.80
CA MET A 287 -10.87 5.73 0.19
C MET A 287 -10.07 6.48 1.26
N VAL A 288 -8.75 6.41 1.20
CA VAL A 288 -7.83 7.15 2.07
C VAL A 288 -6.91 8.01 1.23
N PHE A 289 -6.62 9.22 1.69
CA PHE A 289 -5.63 10.06 1.04
C PHE A 289 -4.27 9.37 1.08
N GLY A 290 -3.66 9.20 -0.07
CA GLY A 290 -2.32 8.69 -0.27
C GLY A 290 -1.79 9.27 -1.57
N ALA A 291 -0.62 9.91 -1.51
CA ALA A 291 -0.04 10.66 -2.63
C ALA A 291 1.14 9.96 -3.28
N ASP A 292 1.52 8.78 -2.81
CA ASP A 292 2.73 8.07 -3.25
C ASP A 292 4.02 8.90 -3.02
N MET A 293 3.98 9.81 -2.04
CA MET A 293 5.10 10.70 -1.74
C MET A 293 6.30 9.90 -1.18
N PRO A 294 7.51 10.15 -1.63
CA PRO A 294 7.99 11.16 -2.60
C PRO A 294 8.10 10.64 -4.03
N LEU A 295 7.42 9.57 -4.38
CA LEU A 295 7.43 8.94 -5.68
C LEU A 295 6.33 9.52 -6.59
N GLY A 296 6.21 8.97 -7.79
CA GLY A 296 5.14 9.34 -8.69
C GLY A 296 5.36 10.63 -9.50
N ASP A 297 6.46 11.37 -9.26
CA ASP A 297 6.83 12.49 -10.12
C ASP A 297 8.35 12.67 -10.23
N HIS A 298 8.81 13.28 -11.33
CA HIS A 298 10.23 13.57 -11.56
C HIS A 298 10.79 14.68 -10.64
N TYR A 299 9.95 15.28 -9.80
CA TYR A 299 10.29 16.34 -8.85
C TYR A 299 10.26 15.86 -7.40
N PHE A 300 10.44 14.58 -7.19
CA PHE A 300 10.63 13.95 -5.87
C PHE A 300 9.55 14.31 -4.85
N GLY A 301 8.27 14.14 -5.23
CA GLY A 301 7.14 14.35 -4.33
C GLY A 301 6.62 15.79 -4.28
N PHE A 302 7.32 16.74 -4.91
CA PHE A 302 6.85 18.13 -4.97
C PHE A 302 5.48 18.27 -5.67
N ARG A 303 5.25 17.51 -6.72
CA ARG A 303 4.00 17.51 -7.47
C ARG A 303 2.98 16.50 -6.97
N SER A 304 3.39 15.38 -6.38
CA SER A 304 2.49 14.30 -5.99
C SER A 304 1.41 14.80 -5.04
N TYR A 305 1.77 15.57 -4.00
CA TYR A 305 0.78 16.19 -3.12
C TYR A 305 -0.15 17.15 -3.85
N ARG A 306 0.41 18.08 -4.63
CA ARG A 306 -0.41 19.06 -5.35
C ARG A 306 -1.39 18.38 -6.30
N GLN A 307 -0.92 17.42 -7.07
CA GLN A 307 -1.75 16.71 -8.05
C GLN A 307 -2.87 15.92 -7.35
N THR A 308 -2.53 15.18 -6.30
CA THR A 308 -3.51 14.35 -5.59
C THR A 308 -4.51 15.20 -4.80
N ILE A 309 -4.06 16.24 -4.09
CA ILE A 309 -4.94 17.17 -3.37
C ILE A 309 -5.90 17.85 -4.36
N ASN A 310 -5.38 18.41 -5.44
CA ASN A 310 -6.22 19.08 -6.45
C ASN A 310 -7.22 18.11 -7.08
N ALA A 311 -6.82 16.87 -7.34
CA ALA A 311 -7.72 15.86 -7.90
C ALA A 311 -8.87 15.51 -6.96
N ILE A 312 -8.62 15.35 -5.66
CA ILE A 312 -9.66 15.10 -4.66
C ILE A 312 -10.57 16.33 -4.51
N GLU A 313 -10.00 17.54 -4.48
CA GLU A 313 -10.77 18.77 -4.40
C GLU A 313 -11.68 18.97 -5.64
N ALA A 314 -11.25 18.49 -6.80
CA ALA A 314 -12.01 18.55 -8.03
C ALA A 314 -13.07 17.43 -8.19
N MET A 315 -13.13 16.46 -7.27
CA MET A 315 -14.18 15.44 -7.30
C MET A 315 -15.56 16.07 -7.06
N ASP A 316 -16.56 15.61 -7.81
CA ASP A 316 -17.98 16.00 -7.64
C ASP A 316 -18.62 15.20 -6.50
N ILE A 317 -18.18 15.50 -5.28
CA ILE A 317 -18.63 14.91 -4.01
C ILE A 317 -18.74 16.00 -2.94
N THR A 318 -19.43 15.70 -1.86
CA THR A 318 -19.62 16.66 -0.77
C THR A 318 -18.31 16.98 -0.03
N GLY A 319 -18.23 18.15 0.61
CA GLY A 319 -17.10 18.51 1.46
C GLY A 319 -16.88 17.54 2.64
N ALA A 320 -17.97 16.95 3.17
CA ALA A 320 -17.88 15.92 4.19
C ALA A 320 -17.21 14.64 3.68
N GLU A 321 -17.50 14.23 2.46
CA GLU A 321 -16.86 13.07 1.83
C GLU A 321 -15.38 13.33 1.51
N LYS A 322 -15.04 14.55 1.04
CA LYS A 322 -13.63 14.96 0.86
C LYS A 322 -12.88 14.88 2.19
N LYS A 323 -13.47 15.36 3.28
CA LYS A 323 -12.89 15.27 4.62
C LYS A 323 -12.67 13.82 5.07
N LYS A 324 -13.62 12.91 4.80
CA LYS A 324 -13.44 11.48 5.05
C LYS A 324 -12.21 10.94 4.31
N ILE A 325 -12.08 11.23 3.01
CA ILE A 325 -10.95 10.77 2.20
C ILE A 325 -9.63 11.36 2.71
N PHE A 326 -9.59 12.67 3.02
CA PHE A 326 -8.38 13.33 3.46
C PHE A 326 -7.90 12.90 4.84
N ALA A 327 -8.81 12.58 5.79
CA ALA A 327 -8.39 12.33 7.17
C ALA A 327 -9.23 11.29 7.92
N ASP A 328 -10.58 11.42 7.94
CA ASP A 328 -11.40 10.70 8.91
C ASP A 328 -11.30 9.17 8.73
N ASN A 329 -11.16 8.69 7.48
CA ASN A 329 -10.98 7.27 7.20
C ASN A 329 -9.65 6.74 7.71
N ALA A 330 -8.55 7.48 7.52
CA ALA A 330 -7.24 7.10 8.06
C ALA A 330 -7.25 7.08 9.59
N LEU A 331 -7.85 8.09 10.24
CA LEU A 331 -8.03 8.13 11.70
C LEU A 331 -8.75 6.87 12.20
N ARG A 332 -9.88 6.52 11.56
CA ARG A 332 -10.68 5.35 11.92
C ARG A 332 -9.96 4.03 11.62
N LEU A 333 -9.43 3.88 10.41
CA LEU A 333 -8.79 2.65 9.92
C LEU A 333 -7.57 2.28 10.75
N LEU A 334 -6.73 3.26 11.04
CA LEU A 334 -5.47 3.11 11.76
C LEU A 334 -5.63 3.30 13.28
N ARG A 335 -6.83 3.62 13.75
CA ARG A 335 -7.13 3.88 15.16
C ARG A 335 -6.16 4.91 15.75
N LEU A 336 -5.95 6.00 15.03
CA LEU A 336 -5.10 7.09 15.50
C LEU A 336 -5.82 7.85 16.61
N PRO A 337 -5.07 8.38 17.61
CA PRO A 337 -5.65 9.25 18.60
C PRO A 337 -6.18 10.52 17.91
N VAL A 338 -7.39 10.94 18.30
CA VAL A 338 -8.04 12.17 17.82
C VAL A 338 -7.47 13.36 18.57
#